data_aa063aab822cf695695fc1c2bfb850ea
#
_entry.id   aa063aab822cf695695fc1c2bfb850ea
#
_cell.length_a   1.000
_cell.length_b   1.000
_cell.length_c   1.000
_cell.angle_alpha   90.00
_cell.angle_beta   90.00
_cell.angle_gamma   90.00
#
_symmetry.space_group_name_H-M   'P 1'
#
loop_
_entity.id
_entity.type
_entity.pdbx_description
1 polymer ?
#
loop_
_entity_poly.entity_id
_entity_poly.type
_entity_poly.pdbx_seq_one_letter_code
_entity_poly.pdbx_strand_id
1 'polypeptide(L)'
;MITAEQIVDGLSLANKASTDMYTKIGADKFACGFAWVDVFVDRTNSKQAKELIKAGFKKDYKPKCLSYWNPGQLGVQNIDIKEAGADAYAEYLTQLGLKAYAGSRLD
;
A
#
# COMPACT_ATOMS: atom_id res chain seq x y z
N MET A 1 0.02 -6.19 -19.08
CA MET A 1 0.82 -5.49 -18.05
C MET A 1 -0.05 -4.43 -17.37
N ILE A 2 0.08 -4.30 -16.08
CA ILE A 2 -0.66 -3.31 -15.28
C ILE A 2 0.07 -1.97 -15.37
N THR A 3 -0.62 -0.92 -15.78
CA THR A 3 -0.01 0.40 -15.97
C THR A 3 0.10 1.17 -14.65
N ALA A 4 1.00 2.16 -14.63
CA ALA A 4 1.14 3.07 -13.49
C ALA A 4 -0.19 3.75 -13.16
N GLU A 5 -0.96 4.14 -14.16
CA GLU A 5 -2.27 4.77 -13.96
C GLU A 5 -3.23 3.84 -13.23
N GLN A 6 -3.31 2.57 -13.66
CA GLN A 6 -4.15 1.57 -12.98
C GLN A 6 -3.70 1.36 -11.54
N ILE A 7 -2.40 1.35 -11.29
CA ILE A 7 -1.84 1.17 -9.96
C ILE A 7 -2.19 2.35 -9.05
N VAL A 8 -2.04 3.57 -9.55
CA VAL A 8 -2.36 4.80 -8.81
C VAL A 8 -3.85 4.89 -8.48
N ASP A 9 -4.71 4.42 -9.39
CA ASP A 9 -6.17 4.48 -9.19
C ASP A 9 -6.61 3.79 -7.91
N GLY A 10 -5.89 2.78 -7.44
CA GLY A 10 -6.22 2.08 -6.20
C GLY A 10 -5.97 2.90 -4.93
N LEU A 11 -5.20 3.97 -5.01
CA LEU A 11 -4.91 4.80 -3.84
C LEU A 11 -6.15 5.49 -3.27
N SER A 12 -7.14 5.80 -4.11
CA SER A 12 -8.40 6.37 -3.64
C SER A 12 -9.17 5.38 -2.77
N LEU A 13 -9.13 4.09 -3.11
CA LEU A 13 -9.74 3.04 -2.30
C LEU A 13 -9.01 2.87 -0.97
N ALA A 14 -7.67 2.94 -1.00
CA ALA A 14 -6.87 2.87 0.21
C ALA A 14 -7.18 4.04 1.14
N ASN A 15 -7.25 5.25 0.59
CA ASN A 15 -7.58 6.45 1.36
C ASN A 15 -8.98 6.35 1.97
N LYS A 16 -9.95 5.87 1.20
CA LYS A 16 -11.32 5.67 1.69
C LYS A 16 -11.33 4.68 2.85
N ALA A 17 -10.63 3.56 2.73
CA ALA A 17 -10.58 2.54 3.78
C ALA A 17 -9.95 3.10 5.06
N SER A 18 -8.85 3.84 4.94
CA SER A 18 -8.22 4.50 6.09
C SER A 18 -9.14 5.54 6.73
N THR A 19 -9.82 6.35 5.91
CA THR A 19 -10.76 7.37 6.39
C THR A 19 -11.94 6.73 7.11
N ASP A 20 -12.49 5.64 6.57
CA ASP A 20 -13.58 4.91 7.21
C ASP A 20 -13.17 4.34 8.57
N MET A 21 -11.94 3.80 8.64
CA MET A 21 -11.40 3.29 9.91
C MET A 21 -11.17 4.42 10.91
N TYR A 22 -10.67 5.55 10.47
CA TYR A 22 -10.50 6.74 11.31
C TYR A 22 -11.86 7.15 11.91
N THR A 23 -12.89 7.21 11.10
CA THR A 23 -14.24 7.55 11.53
C THR A 23 -14.78 6.53 12.54
N LYS A 24 -14.53 5.25 12.29
CA LYS A 24 -14.96 4.16 13.18
C LYS A 24 -14.29 4.23 14.55
N ILE A 25 -12.99 4.50 14.58
CA ILE A 25 -12.22 4.62 15.83
C ILE A 25 -12.55 5.95 16.54
N GLY A 26 -12.82 7.00 15.78
CA GLY A 26 -13.20 8.31 16.28
C GLY A 26 -12.06 9.26 16.57
N ALA A 27 -10.81 8.80 16.48
CA ALA A 27 -9.64 9.64 16.72
C ALA A 27 -8.35 8.95 16.28
N ASP A 28 -7.28 9.73 16.16
CA ASP A 28 -5.92 9.20 15.97
C ASP A 28 -5.37 8.80 17.35
N LYS A 29 -5.63 7.57 17.75
CA LYS A 29 -5.19 7.02 19.04
C LYS A 29 -4.03 6.05 18.83
N PHE A 30 -3.33 5.71 19.92
CA PHE A 30 -2.39 4.60 19.88
C PHE A 30 -3.18 3.27 19.71
N ALA A 31 -2.59 2.12 19.24
CA ALA A 31 -1.15 1.99 19.05
C ALA A 31 -0.69 2.66 17.76
N CYS A 32 0.51 3.23 17.84
CA CYS A 32 1.18 3.82 16.69
C CYS A 32 1.94 2.75 15.89
N GLY A 33 2.08 2.95 14.60
CA GLY A 33 2.80 2.00 13.77
C GLY A 33 2.87 2.41 12.31
N PHE A 34 3.35 1.46 11.50
CA PHE A 34 3.55 1.64 10.07
C PHE A 34 2.83 0.54 9.32
N ALA A 35 2.36 0.85 8.11
CA ALA A 35 1.78 -0.13 7.20
C ALA A 35 2.21 0.18 5.77
N TRP A 36 2.36 -0.86 4.98
CA TRP A 36 2.83 -0.75 3.60
C TRP A 36 2.25 -1.87 2.76
N VAL A 37 2.46 -1.79 1.44
CA VAL A 37 2.14 -2.88 0.52
C VAL A 37 3.42 -3.27 -0.21
N ASP A 38 3.71 -4.58 -0.21
CA ASP A 38 4.79 -5.17 -0.97
C ASP A 38 4.23 -5.78 -2.25
N VAL A 39 4.90 -5.53 -3.38
CA VAL A 39 4.58 -6.18 -4.65
C VAL A 39 5.83 -6.91 -5.12
N PHE A 40 5.70 -8.21 -5.38
CA PHE A 40 6.79 -9.03 -5.88
C PHE A 40 6.75 -9.09 -7.40
N VAL A 41 7.89 -8.92 -8.02
CA VAL A 41 8.07 -8.91 -9.48
C VAL A 41 9.09 -9.96 -9.89
N ASP A 42 9.08 -10.34 -11.17
CA ASP A 42 10.06 -11.31 -11.67
C ASP A 42 11.47 -10.72 -11.68
N ARG A 43 11.57 -9.43 -12.03
CA ARG A 43 12.83 -8.68 -12.03
C ARG A 43 12.55 -7.22 -11.73
N THR A 44 13.45 -6.60 -10.97
CA THR A 44 13.31 -5.18 -10.57
C THR A 44 13.50 -4.20 -11.73
N ASN A 45 14.00 -4.66 -12.87
CA ASN A 45 14.11 -3.85 -14.08
C ASN A 45 13.10 -4.24 -15.18
N SER A 46 12.10 -5.07 -14.85
CA SER A 46 11.05 -5.46 -15.78
C SER A 46 10.14 -4.27 -16.11
N LYS A 47 9.37 -4.40 -17.18
CA LYS A 47 8.39 -3.38 -17.56
C LYS A 47 7.35 -3.16 -16.45
N GLN A 48 6.90 -4.25 -15.82
CA GLN A 48 5.94 -4.15 -14.71
C GLN A 48 6.56 -3.41 -13.53
N ALA A 49 7.81 -3.68 -13.19
CA ALA A 49 8.51 -2.98 -12.10
C ALA A 49 8.62 -1.49 -12.40
N LYS A 50 8.89 -1.12 -13.64
CA LYS A 50 8.98 0.30 -14.04
C LYS A 50 7.64 1.01 -13.87
N GLU A 51 6.52 0.34 -14.17
CA GLU A 51 5.19 0.91 -13.97
C GLU A 51 4.90 1.10 -12.48
N LEU A 52 5.31 0.16 -11.64
CA LEU A 52 5.17 0.29 -10.17
C LEU A 52 5.99 1.48 -9.65
N ILE A 53 7.22 1.64 -10.14
CA ILE A 53 8.08 2.76 -9.73
C ILE A 53 7.47 4.10 -10.15
N LYS A 54 6.92 4.18 -11.37
CA LYS A 54 6.19 5.38 -11.81
C LYS A 54 5.02 5.70 -10.89
N ALA A 55 4.35 4.69 -10.37
CA ALA A 55 3.20 4.85 -9.48
C ALA A 55 3.60 5.23 -8.06
N GLY A 56 4.90 5.26 -7.75
CA GLY A 56 5.39 5.67 -6.44
C GLY A 56 5.99 4.55 -5.59
N PHE A 57 6.00 3.33 -6.08
CA PHE A 57 6.66 2.22 -5.38
C PHE A 57 8.17 2.41 -5.39
N LYS A 58 8.83 1.91 -4.35
CA LYS A 58 10.29 1.96 -4.21
C LYS A 58 10.83 0.55 -3.99
N LYS A 59 12.07 0.32 -4.43
CA LYS A 59 12.73 -0.96 -4.21
C LYS A 59 12.87 -1.20 -2.70
N ASP A 60 12.52 -2.41 -2.28
CA ASP A 60 12.65 -2.85 -0.91
C ASP A 60 13.95 -3.66 -0.74
N TYR A 61 14.39 -3.88 0.50
CA TYR A 61 15.55 -4.71 0.77
C TYR A 61 15.32 -6.19 0.40
N LYS A 62 14.06 -6.63 0.39
CA LYS A 62 13.73 -8.00 -0.02
C LYS A 62 13.94 -8.15 -1.53
N PRO A 63 14.50 -9.32 -1.98
CA PRO A 63 14.72 -9.54 -3.40
C PRO A 63 13.42 -9.47 -4.21
N LYS A 64 13.49 -8.83 -5.37
CA LYS A 64 12.37 -8.76 -6.32
C LYS A 64 11.11 -8.16 -5.73
N CYS A 65 11.26 -7.21 -4.79
CA CYS A 65 10.17 -6.60 -4.06
C CYS A 65 10.21 -5.08 -4.20
N LEU A 66 9.04 -4.51 -4.45
CA LEU A 66 8.81 -3.07 -4.44
C LEU A 66 7.74 -2.76 -3.41
N SER A 67 7.88 -1.66 -2.68
CA SER A 67 6.99 -1.33 -1.57
C SER A 67 6.41 0.07 -1.70
N TYR A 68 5.19 0.23 -1.21
CA TYR A 68 4.52 1.52 -1.08
C TYR A 68 4.08 1.71 0.37
N TRP A 69 4.64 2.71 1.03
CA TRP A 69 4.38 2.97 2.45
C TRP A 69 3.20 3.90 2.63
N ASN A 70 2.36 3.60 3.61
CA ASN A 70 1.17 4.36 3.99
C ASN A 70 0.26 4.67 2.78
N PRO A 71 -0.24 3.65 2.08
CA PRO A 71 -1.06 3.88 0.88
C PRO A 71 -2.38 4.61 1.17
N GLY A 72 -2.89 4.54 2.41
CA GLY A 72 -4.06 5.30 2.81
C GLY A 72 -3.82 6.81 2.87
N GLN A 73 -2.56 7.22 2.99
CA GLN A 73 -2.10 8.62 2.89
C GLN A 73 -2.71 9.57 3.91
N LEU A 74 -3.20 9.06 5.04
CA LEU A 74 -3.59 9.92 6.15
C LEU A 74 -2.39 10.18 7.05
N GLY A 75 -2.26 11.42 7.50
CA GLY A 75 -1.17 11.84 8.38
C GLY A 75 -1.43 11.48 9.84
N VAL A 76 -1.70 10.21 10.11
CA VAL A 76 -2.04 9.71 11.45
C VAL A 76 -0.97 8.77 11.95
N GLN A 77 -0.96 8.47 13.24
CA GLN A 77 -0.02 7.54 13.86
C GLN A 77 -0.62 6.16 14.10
N ASN A 78 -1.94 6.04 14.18
CA ASN A 78 -2.63 4.80 14.53
C ASN A 78 -2.40 3.71 13.47
N ILE A 79 -1.93 2.54 13.92
CA ILE A 79 -1.59 1.42 13.03
C ILE A 79 -2.83 0.84 12.35
N ASP A 80 -3.96 0.76 13.05
CA ASP A 80 -5.18 0.15 12.48
C ASP A 80 -5.70 0.96 11.29
N ILE A 81 -5.59 2.28 11.36
CA ILE A 81 -5.98 3.18 10.29
C ILE A 81 -5.07 2.97 9.07
N LYS A 82 -3.76 2.86 9.30
CA LYS A 82 -2.79 2.63 8.24
C LYS A 82 -2.95 1.24 7.64
N GLU A 83 -3.18 0.22 8.46
CA GLU A 83 -3.41 -1.16 7.99
C GLU A 83 -4.65 -1.25 7.10
N ALA A 84 -5.73 -0.54 7.46
CA ALA A 84 -6.94 -0.55 6.65
C ALA A 84 -6.65 -0.07 5.21
N GLY A 85 -5.85 0.97 5.07
CA GLY A 85 -5.45 1.47 3.75
C GLY A 85 -4.56 0.48 3.01
N ALA A 86 -3.59 -0.12 3.71
CA ALA A 86 -2.67 -1.10 3.11
C ALA A 86 -3.43 -2.34 2.66
N ASP A 87 -4.35 -2.86 3.48
CA ASP A 87 -5.16 -4.03 3.14
C ASP A 87 -6.02 -3.79 1.90
N ALA A 88 -6.68 -2.64 1.84
CA ALA A 88 -7.52 -2.29 0.69
C ALA A 88 -6.70 -2.16 -0.58
N TYR A 89 -5.51 -1.56 -0.50
CA TYR A 89 -4.63 -1.40 -1.65
C TYR A 89 -4.07 -2.73 -2.13
N ALA A 90 -3.62 -3.58 -1.21
CA ALA A 90 -3.12 -4.90 -1.55
C ALA A 90 -4.21 -5.75 -2.23
N GLU A 91 -5.44 -5.70 -1.73
CA GLU A 91 -6.57 -6.40 -2.35
C GLU A 91 -6.82 -5.90 -3.76
N TYR A 92 -6.85 -4.59 -3.96
CA TYR A 92 -7.05 -3.98 -5.28
C TYR A 92 -5.97 -4.44 -6.26
N LEU A 93 -4.69 -4.37 -5.86
CA LEU A 93 -3.57 -4.76 -6.73
C LEU A 93 -3.59 -6.26 -7.02
N THR A 94 -3.99 -7.09 -6.05
CA THR A 94 -4.13 -8.53 -6.26
C THR A 94 -5.21 -8.82 -7.30
N GLN A 95 -6.32 -8.09 -7.26
CA GLN A 95 -7.39 -8.24 -8.25
C GLN A 95 -6.93 -7.86 -9.66
N LEU A 96 -5.98 -6.94 -9.78
CA LEU A 96 -5.37 -6.60 -11.07
C LEU A 96 -4.42 -7.67 -11.58
N GLY A 97 -4.03 -8.63 -10.73
CA GLY A 97 -3.13 -9.71 -11.10
C GLY A 97 -1.71 -9.57 -10.57
N LEU A 98 -1.43 -8.58 -9.73
CA LEU A 98 -0.12 -8.41 -9.11
C LEU A 98 -0.02 -9.27 -7.84
N LYS A 99 1.22 -9.64 -7.48
CA LYS A 99 1.51 -10.36 -6.23
C LYS A 99 1.72 -9.33 -5.11
N ALA A 100 0.61 -8.89 -4.52
CA ALA A 100 0.61 -7.79 -3.55
C ALA A 100 0.23 -8.29 -2.16
N TYR A 101 0.95 -7.83 -1.15
CA TYR A 101 0.75 -8.23 0.25
C TYR A 101 0.88 -7.01 1.15
N ALA A 102 -0.07 -6.85 2.06
CA ALA A 102 0.01 -5.81 3.07
C ALA A 102 0.94 -6.26 4.21
N GLY A 103 1.70 -5.33 4.73
CA GLY A 103 2.54 -5.55 5.90
C GLY A 103 2.38 -4.39 6.87
N SER A 104 2.71 -4.66 8.13
CA SER A 104 2.63 -3.64 9.17
C SER A 104 3.56 -3.99 10.32
N ARG A 105 3.89 -2.99 11.13
CA ARG A 105 4.63 -3.20 12.37
C ARG A 105 4.30 -2.08 13.35
N LEU A 106 4.31 -2.42 14.63
CA LEU A 106 4.20 -1.42 15.70
C LEU A 106 5.48 -0.58 15.77
N ASP A 107 5.29 0.67 16.08
CA ASP A 107 6.39 1.61 16.26
C ASP A 107 7.11 1.34 17.59
#